data_a10581c23b7ae0acc933ae25864ed455
#
_entry.id   a10581c23b7ae0acc933ae25864ed455
#
_cell.length_a   1.000
_cell.length_b   1.000
_cell.length_c   1.000
_cell.angle_alpha   90.00
_cell.angle_beta   90.00
_cell.angle_gamma   90.00
#
_symmetry.space_group_name_H-M   'P 1'
#
loop_
_entity.id
_entity.type
_entity.pdbx_description
1 polymer ?
#
loop_
_entity_poly.entity_id
_entity_poly.type
_entity_poly.pdbx_seq_one_letter_code
_entity_poly.pdbx_strand_id
1 'polypeptide(L)'
;GLVKAIQVGTRGNSQDVVLNAGAMQLSALVGKDRALAAGQVKFDIYPGTDGADAETDPIATDVAPDQTVRLAAGTYHVVSRYGDANASVRADIRVEAGKLTDATMFQKAGRITLKLVDAAGGEALANTSWSVVTPGGDSVFDSVGAFPEVVLAIGDYTAVAKHDDQIVE
;
A
#
# COMPACT_ATOMS: atom_id res chain seq x y z
N GLY A 1 4.04 -0.83 -25.84
CA GLY A 1 4.39 -0.09 -27.08
C GLY A 1 3.15 0.22 -27.90
N LEU A 2 3.18 1.33 -28.64
CA LEU A 2 2.12 1.71 -29.57
C LEU A 2 2.39 1.10 -30.94
N VAL A 3 1.46 0.30 -31.45
CA VAL A 3 1.55 -0.27 -32.80
C VAL A 3 0.44 0.36 -33.64
N LYS A 4 0.80 0.99 -34.74
CA LYS A 4 -0.13 1.59 -35.70
C LYS A 4 0.20 1.13 -37.11
N ALA A 5 -0.79 0.59 -37.81
CA ALA A 5 -0.65 0.29 -39.23
C ALA A 5 -0.63 1.59 -40.05
N ILE A 6 0.32 1.72 -40.95
CA ILE A 6 0.42 2.88 -41.87
C ILE A 6 0.31 2.37 -43.33
N GLN A 7 -0.35 3.18 -44.16
CA GLN A 7 -0.42 2.98 -45.60
C GLN A 7 0.53 3.94 -46.29
N VAL A 8 1.37 3.43 -47.15
CA VAL A 8 2.33 4.23 -47.93
C VAL A 8 1.85 4.36 -49.37
N GLY A 9 1.62 5.58 -49.83
CA GLY A 9 1.26 5.90 -51.20
C GLY A 9 2.46 6.40 -52.04
N THR A 10 2.22 6.71 -53.28
CA THR A 10 3.25 7.18 -54.22
C THR A 10 3.62 8.65 -54.08
N ARG A 11 2.94 9.41 -53.23
CA ARG A 11 3.25 10.81 -52.91
C ARG A 11 3.82 10.89 -51.49
N GLY A 12 4.49 11.97 -51.14
CA GLY A 12 5.05 12.18 -49.80
C GLY A 12 4.03 11.91 -48.73
N ASN A 13 4.37 11.01 -47.79
CA ASN A 13 3.52 10.56 -46.70
C ASN A 13 4.04 11.09 -45.38
N SER A 14 3.15 11.69 -44.59
CA SER A 14 3.41 12.11 -43.21
C SER A 14 2.40 11.42 -42.31
N GLN A 15 2.86 10.84 -41.22
CA GLN A 15 2.00 10.16 -40.27
C GLN A 15 2.35 10.63 -38.86
N ASP A 16 1.41 11.31 -38.21
CA ASP A 16 1.53 11.67 -36.82
C ASP A 16 1.14 10.46 -35.93
N VAL A 17 2.07 10.05 -35.08
CA VAL A 17 1.82 9.03 -34.05
C VAL A 17 1.79 9.73 -32.70
N VAL A 18 0.61 9.81 -32.10
CA VAL A 18 0.42 10.39 -30.78
C VAL A 18 0.64 9.35 -29.71
N LEU A 19 1.61 9.58 -28.85
CA LEU A 19 1.81 8.75 -27.67
C LEU A 19 0.78 9.16 -26.59
N ASN A 20 -0.23 8.32 -26.40
CA ASN A 20 -1.27 8.53 -25.40
C ASN A 20 -0.79 8.08 -24.02
N ALA A 21 0.22 8.74 -23.48
CA ALA A 21 0.83 8.43 -22.20
C ALA A 21 0.97 9.67 -21.32
N GLY A 22 0.87 9.45 -20.02
CA GLY A 22 1.14 10.41 -18.97
C GLY A 22 2.05 9.82 -17.91
N ALA A 23 2.06 10.41 -16.74
CA ALA A 23 2.78 9.91 -15.60
C ALA A 23 1.94 10.03 -14.32
N MET A 24 2.24 9.17 -13.34
CA MET A 24 1.64 9.20 -12.02
C MET A 24 2.76 9.28 -10.98
N GLN A 25 2.54 10.09 -9.96
CA GLN A 25 3.37 10.18 -8.77
C GLN A 25 2.46 10.06 -7.55
N LEU A 26 2.84 9.20 -6.61
CA LEU A 26 2.01 8.84 -5.47
C LEU A 26 2.68 9.27 -4.19
N SER A 27 1.90 9.76 -3.25
CA SER A 27 2.31 10.05 -1.88
C SER A 27 1.27 9.52 -0.90
N ALA A 28 1.65 9.36 0.37
CA ALA A 28 0.74 8.95 1.41
C ALA A 28 0.92 9.78 2.66
N LEU A 29 -0.19 10.11 3.31
CA LEU A 29 -0.23 10.76 4.61
C LEU A 29 -0.91 9.86 5.63
N VAL A 30 -0.48 9.98 6.89
CA VAL A 30 -1.14 9.35 8.05
C VAL A 30 -1.45 10.41 9.11
N GLY A 31 -2.60 10.30 9.75
CA GLY A 31 -3.09 11.34 10.66
C GLY A 31 -3.50 12.60 9.89
N LYS A 32 -3.15 13.78 10.41
CA LYS A 32 -3.54 15.04 9.77
C LYS A 32 -2.69 15.38 8.54
N ASP A 33 -1.36 15.24 8.65
CA ASP A 33 -0.41 15.77 7.66
C ASP A 33 0.96 15.10 7.67
N ARG A 34 1.11 13.97 8.38
CA ARG A 34 2.40 13.27 8.43
C ARG A 34 2.64 12.47 7.16
N ALA A 35 3.58 12.93 6.35
CA ALA A 35 4.02 12.21 5.16
C ALA A 35 4.73 10.90 5.51
N LEU A 36 4.43 9.85 4.76
CA LEU A 36 5.08 8.55 4.88
C LEU A 36 6.24 8.48 3.88
N ALA A 37 7.42 8.17 4.39
CA ALA A 37 8.64 8.06 3.59
C ALA A 37 8.73 6.71 2.86
N ALA A 38 9.66 6.63 1.93
CA ALA A 38 10.06 5.37 1.31
C ALA A 38 10.44 4.33 2.39
N GLY A 39 10.00 3.09 2.21
CA GLY A 39 10.15 2.03 3.19
C GLY A 39 9.05 1.94 4.25
N GLN A 40 8.25 2.99 4.45
CA GLN A 40 7.08 2.96 5.33
C GLN A 40 5.80 2.61 4.56
N VAL A 41 5.68 3.09 3.33
CA VAL A 41 4.54 2.86 2.45
C VAL A 41 5.00 2.43 1.08
N LYS A 42 4.20 1.58 0.44
CA LYS A 42 4.39 1.08 -0.93
C LYS A 42 3.06 1.15 -1.67
N PHE A 43 3.14 1.32 -2.99
CA PHE A 43 1.97 1.38 -3.84
C PHE A 43 2.02 0.29 -4.90
N ASP A 44 0.87 -0.35 -5.12
CA ASP A 44 0.66 -1.27 -6.23
C ASP A 44 -0.36 -0.65 -7.18
N ILE A 45 -0.08 -0.70 -8.47
CA ILE A 45 -0.88 -0.08 -9.52
C ILE A 45 -1.45 -1.18 -10.41
N TYR A 46 -2.76 -1.21 -10.52
CA TYR A 46 -3.51 -2.17 -11.33
C TYR A 46 -4.24 -1.48 -12.48
N PRO A 47 -4.59 -2.19 -13.55
CA PRO A 47 -5.50 -1.67 -14.56
C PRO A 47 -6.83 -1.26 -13.92
N GLY A 48 -7.37 -0.12 -14.32
CA GLY A 48 -8.70 0.30 -13.90
C GLY A 48 -9.76 -0.50 -14.65
N THR A 49 -10.07 -1.70 -14.16
CA THR A 49 -11.18 -2.51 -14.64
C THR A 49 -12.30 -2.47 -13.61
N ASP A 50 -13.51 -2.23 -14.05
CA ASP A 50 -14.69 -2.30 -13.20
C ASP A 50 -14.93 -3.77 -12.80
N GLY A 51 -14.68 -4.12 -11.53
CA GLY A 51 -15.07 -5.43 -11.02
C GLY A 51 -14.14 -6.05 -9.97
N ALA A 52 -14.50 -7.27 -9.55
CA ALA A 52 -13.85 -8.02 -8.47
C ALA A 52 -12.41 -8.48 -8.78
N ASP A 53 -11.97 -8.41 -10.04
CA ASP A 53 -10.66 -8.86 -10.50
C ASP A 53 -9.66 -7.70 -10.67
N ALA A 54 -9.99 -6.52 -10.15
CA ALA A 54 -9.19 -5.30 -10.33
C ALA A 54 -7.75 -5.40 -9.77
N GLU A 55 -7.47 -6.36 -8.88
CA GLU A 55 -6.14 -6.54 -8.25
C GLU A 55 -5.42 -7.82 -8.71
N THR A 56 -5.78 -8.43 -9.85
CA THR A 56 -5.22 -9.71 -10.28
C THR A 56 -3.83 -9.61 -10.92
N ASP A 57 -3.62 -8.61 -11.80
CA ASP A 57 -2.35 -8.44 -12.53
C ASP A 57 -1.86 -6.99 -12.41
N PRO A 58 -0.98 -6.69 -11.43
CA PRO A 58 -0.47 -5.35 -11.25
C PRO A 58 0.42 -4.91 -12.43
N ILE A 59 0.27 -3.66 -12.84
CA ILE A 59 1.14 -3.00 -13.83
C ILE A 59 2.48 -2.63 -13.19
N ALA A 60 2.45 -2.22 -11.92
CA ALA A 60 3.62 -1.92 -11.12
C ALA A 60 3.36 -2.27 -9.65
N THR A 61 4.38 -2.80 -8.98
CA THR A 61 4.34 -3.18 -7.56
C THR A 61 5.45 -2.50 -6.79
N ASP A 62 5.25 -2.36 -5.47
CA ASP A 62 6.24 -1.80 -4.56
C ASP A 62 6.76 -0.41 -4.96
N VAL A 63 5.95 0.38 -5.65
CA VAL A 63 6.28 1.75 -6.04
C VAL A 63 6.48 2.59 -4.77
N ALA A 64 7.61 3.29 -4.71
CA ALA A 64 7.92 4.17 -3.58
C ALA A 64 7.15 5.50 -3.66
N PRO A 65 6.94 6.19 -2.53
CA PRO A 65 6.46 7.58 -2.55
C PRO A 65 7.32 8.45 -3.45
N ASP A 66 6.68 9.39 -4.13
CA ASP A 66 7.29 10.37 -5.04
C ASP A 66 8.04 9.78 -6.25
N GLN A 67 7.92 8.47 -6.46
CA GLN A 67 8.43 7.81 -7.67
C GLN A 67 7.49 8.08 -8.84
N THR A 68 8.05 8.56 -9.95
CA THR A 68 7.30 8.79 -11.18
C THR A 68 7.13 7.49 -11.97
N VAL A 69 5.89 7.09 -12.23
CA VAL A 69 5.53 5.94 -13.06
C VAL A 69 4.89 6.42 -14.35
N ARG A 70 5.43 6.02 -15.49
CA ARG A 70 4.86 6.33 -16.81
C ARG A 70 3.80 5.31 -17.18
N LEU A 71 2.62 5.81 -17.54
CA LEU A 71 1.43 5.00 -17.81
C LEU A 71 0.71 5.53 -19.04
N ALA A 72 0.00 4.64 -19.75
CA ALA A 72 -0.97 5.08 -20.75
C ALA A 72 -2.05 5.95 -20.10
N ALA A 73 -2.65 6.86 -20.86
CA ALA A 73 -3.81 7.60 -20.35
C ALA A 73 -4.95 6.63 -20.06
N GLY A 74 -5.57 6.77 -18.89
CA GLY A 74 -6.62 5.88 -18.43
C GLY A 74 -6.84 5.97 -16.93
N THR A 75 -7.75 5.16 -16.42
CA THR A 75 -7.99 5.02 -14.98
C THR A 75 -7.26 3.79 -14.45
N TYR A 76 -6.67 3.92 -13.28
CA TYR A 76 -5.91 2.87 -12.61
C TYR A 76 -6.42 2.68 -11.18
N HIS A 77 -6.48 1.43 -10.75
CA HIS A 77 -6.76 1.09 -9.36
C HIS A 77 -5.44 1.04 -8.60
N VAL A 78 -5.31 1.84 -7.54
CA VAL A 78 -4.09 1.96 -6.74
C VAL A 78 -4.34 1.48 -5.34
N VAL A 79 -3.49 0.58 -4.86
CA VAL A 79 -3.46 0.10 -3.48
C VAL A 79 -2.24 0.66 -2.78
N SER A 80 -2.44 1.39 -1.71
CA SER A 80 -1.38 1.90 -0.84
C SER A 80 -1.28 1.03 0.40
N ARG A 81 -0.11 0.44 0.67
CA ARG A 81 0.16 -0.42 1.82
C ARG A 81 1.11 0.29 2.79
N TYR A 82 0.66 0.49 4.03
CA TYR A 82 1.47 1.09 5.10
C TYR A 82 1.87 0.04 6.12
N GLY A 83 3.18 -0.23 6.25
CA GLY A 83 3.69 -1.34 7.03
C GLY A 83 3.39 -2.70 6.38
N ASP A 84 3.52 -3.78 7.15
CA ASP A 84 3.50 -5.15 6.64
C ASP A 84 2.28 -5.97 7.11
N ALA A 85 1.35 -5.33 7.87
CA ALA A 85 0.16 -6.00 8.35
C ALA A 85 -1.06 -5.71 7.45
N ASN A 86 -2.11 -5.09 7.98
CA ASN A 86 -3.39 -4.91 7.28
C ASN A 86 -3.72 -3.46 6.92
N ALA A 87 -2.83 -2.51 7.13
CA ALA A 87 -3.08 -1.12 6.83
C ALA A 87 -2.95 -0.83 5.34
N SER A 88 -4.06 -0.84 4.63
CA SER A 88 -4.12 -0.52 3.20
C SER A 88 -5.27 0.42 2.87
N VAL A 89 -5.07 1.23 1.84
CA VAL A 89 -6.09 2.14 1.27
C VAL A 89 -6.09 1.98 -0.23
N ARG A 90 -7.27 2.05 -0.83
CA ARG A 90 -7.51 1.90 -2.26
C ARG A 90 -8.11 3.16 -2.85
N ALA A 91 -7.72 3.51 -4.07
CA ALA A 91 -8.29 4.62 -4.81
C ALA A 91 -8.17 4.40 -6.32
N ASP A 92 -9.13 4.90 -7.08
CA ASP A 92 -9.05 4.96 -8.53
C ASP A 92 -8.48 6.32 -8.95
N ILE A 93 -7.41 6.29 -9.75
CA ILE A 93 -6.67 7.47 -10.16
C ILE A 93 -6.62 7.54 -11.68
N ARG A 94 -6.97 8.70 -12.23
CA ARG A 94 -6.95 8.95 -13.67
C ARG A 94 -5.64 9.59 -14.10
N VAL A 95 -5.00 8.98 -15.09
CA VAL A 95 -3.82 9.52 -15.79
C VAL A 95 -4.25 10.14 -17.11
N GLU A 96 -3.87 11.37 -17.35
CA GLU A 96 -4.12 12.09 -18.61
C GLU A 96 -2.87 12.13 -19.49
N ALA A 97 -3.06 12.06 -20.80
CA ALA A 97 -1.97 12.14 -21.76
C ALA A 97 -1.20 13.47 -21.63
N GLY A 98 0.12 13.39 -21.62
CA GLY A 98 1.01 14.54 -21.54
C GLY A 98 1.08 15.22 -20.18
N LYS A 99 0.45 14.66 -19.14
CA LYS A 99 0.43 15.26 -17.80
C LYS A 99 1.06 14.34 -16.75
N LEU A 100 1.55 14.97 -15.68
CA LEU A 100 1.88 14.30 -14.42
C LEU A 100 0.65 14.41 -13.49
N THR A 101 0.18 13.26 -13.03
CA THR A 101 -0.87 13.18 -12.02
C THR A 101 -0.23 12.94 -10.66
N ASP A 102 -0.33 13.92 -9.75
CA ASP A 102 0.04 13.78 -8.35
C ASP A 102 -1.17 13.35 -7.54
N ALA A 103 -1.07 12.24 -6.81
CA ALA A 103 -2.14 11.77 -5.96
C ALA A 103 -1.62 11.45 -4.56
N THR A 104 -2.35 11.93 -3.55
CA THR A 104 -2.06 11.70 -2.14
C THR A 104 -3.11 10.77 -1.54
N MET A 105 -2.67 9.65 -0.95
CA MET A 105 -3.54 8.68 -0.30
C MET A 105 -3.45 8.82 1.22
N PHE A 106 -4.61 8.88 1.88
CA PHE A 106 -4.68 9.08 3.33
C PHE A 106 -4.83 7.74 4.05
N GLN A 107 -3.81 7.35 4.79
CA GLN A 107 -3.79 6.11 5.56
C GLN A 107 -4.62 6.24 6.84
N LYS A 108 -5.52 5.29 7.04
CA LYS A 108 -6.29 5.11 8.28
C LYS A 108 -5.65 4.00 9.10
N ALA A 109 -4.55 4.32 9.76
CA ALA A 109 -3.76 3.35 10.48
C ALA A 109 -3.01 3.99 11.66
N GLY A 110 -2.62 3.15 12.62
CA GLY A 110 -1.80 3.54 13.77
C GLY A 110 -0.66 2.56 13.99
N ARG A 111 0.45 3.07 14.54
CA ARG A 111 1.55 2.22 15.02
C ARG A 111 1.29 1.90 16.49
N ILE A 112 1.40 0.63 16.84
CA ILE A 112 1.35 0.14 18.22
C ILE A 112 2.66 -0.55 18.57
N THR A 113 3.05 -0.45 19.84
CA THR A 113 4.14 -1.22 20.45
C THR A 113 3.52 -2.05 21.57
N LEU A 114 3.76 -3.35 21.54
CA LEU A 114 3.23 -4.28 22.55
C LEU A 114 4.29 -4.51 23.63
N LYS A 115 3.85 -4.63 24.88
CA LYS A 115 4.71 -4.87 26.02
C LYS A 115 3.98 -5.74 27.04
N LEU A 116 4.54 -6.90 27.37
CA LEU A 116 4.09 -7.73 28.48
C LEU A 116 4.95 -7.45 29.71
N VAL A 117 4.32 -7.21 30.85
CA VAL A 117 4.98 -6.94 32.13
C VAL A 117 4.35 -7.81 33.22
N ASP A 118 5.13 -8.18 34.21
CA ASP A 118 4.64 -8.94 35.38
C ASP A 118 3.93 -8.07 36.40
N ALA A 119 4.26 -6.76 36.43
CA ALA A 119 3.63 -5.77 37.28
C ALA A 119 3.58 -4.39 36.60
N ALA A 120 2.68 -3.53 37.02
CA ALA A 120 2.57 -2.15 36.52
C ALA A 120 3.90 -1.41 36.68
N GLY A 121 4.45 -0.91 35.60
CA GLY A 121 5.76 -0.23 35.55
C GLY A 121 6.96 -1.19 35.49
N GLY A 122 6.73 -2.50 35.42
CA GLY A 122 7.76 -3.52 35.29
C GLY A 122 8.51 -3.49 33.96
N GLU A 123 9.59 -4.24 33.89
CA GLU A 123 10.33 -4.43 32.65
C GLU A 123 9.58 -5.35 31.69
N ALA A 124 9.80 -5.15 30.39
CA ALA A 124 9.18 -6.01 29.39
C ALA A 124 9.79 -7.41 29.42
N LEU A 125 8.91 -8.40 29.39
CA LEU A 125 9.31 -9.80 29.39
C LEU A 125 9.84 -10.18 27.99
N ALA A 126 11.11 -10.55 27.94
CA ALA A 126 11.73 -11.08 26.72
C ALA A 126 11.10 -12.45 26.35
N ASN A 127 11.31 -12.88 25.09
CA ASN A 127 10.81 -14.17 24.59
C ASN A 127 9.28 -14.34 24.69
N THR A 128 8.53 -13.25 24.71
CA THR A 128 7.07 -13.26 24.62
C THR A 128 6.66 -13.46 23.18
N SER A 129 5.82 -14.45 22.92
CA SER A 129 5.16 -14.66 21.62
C SER A 129 3.88 -13.84 21.58
N TRP A 130 3.68 -13.11 20.48
CA TRP A 130 2.56 -12.22 20.28
C TRP A 130 1.74 -12.64 19.07
N SER A 131 0.43 -12.62 19.22
CA SER A 131 -0.50 -12.71 18.09
C SER A 131 -1.55 -11.61 18.23
N VAL A 132 -1.80 -10.87 17.17
CA VAL A 132 -2.87 -9.86 17.12
C VAL A 132 -3.91 -10.35 16.14
N VAL A 133 -5.15 -10.44 16.61
CA VAL A 133 -6.25 -10.97 15.84
C VAL A 133 -7.39 -9.95 15.72
N THR A 134 -8.11 -10.02 14.61
CA THR A 134 -9.35 -9.26 14.41
C THR A 134 -10.47 -9.84 15.26
N PRO A 135 -11.60 -9.13 15.47
CA PRO A 135 -12.79 -9.67 16.11
C PRO A 135 -13.35 -10.92 15.41
N GLY A 136 -13.05 -11.12 14.13
CA GLY A 136 -13.40 -12.31 13.36
C GLY A 136 -12.47 -13.51 13.59
N GLY A 137 -11.37 -13.33 14.32
CA GLY A 137 -10.39 -14.37 14.63
C GLY A 137 -9.24 -14.50 13.63
N ASP A 138 -9.16 -13.62 12.65
CA ASP A 138 -8.05 -13.63 11.67
C ASP A 138 -6.79 -13.02 12.28
N SER A 139 -5.66 -13.72 12.23
CA SER A 139 -4.37 -13.16 12.64
C SER A 139 -3.91 -12.12 11.63
N VAL A 140 -3.56 -10.93 12.13
CA VAL A 140 -3.03 -9.82 11.33
C VAL A 140 -1.57 -9.52 11.63
N PHE A 141 -1.05 -10.06 12.74
CA PHE A 141 0.35 -9.89 13.13
C PHE A 141 0.76 -10.97 14.12
N ASP A 142 1.91 -11.57 13.87
CA ASP A 142 2.57 -12.53 14.77
C ASP A 142 4.03 -12.15 14.94
N SER A 143 4.54 -12.17 16.18
CA SER A 143 5.92 -11.80 16.48
C SER A 143 6.41 -12.43 17.77
N VAL A 144 7.72 -12.38 17.99
CA VAL A 144 8.36 -12.78 19.26
C VAL A 144 9.29 -11.65 19.70
N GLY A 145 9.19 -11.23 20.94
CA GLY A 145 10.06 -10.21 21.51
C GLY A 145 9.44 -9.41 22.64
N ALA A 146 10.26 -8.58 23.25
CA ALA A 146 9.86 -7.73 24.39
C ALA A 146 9.03 -6.51 23.96
N PHE A 147 9.29 -5.96 22.75
CA PHE A 147 8.71 -4.72 22.24
C PHE A 147 8.39 -4.82 20.74
N PRO A 148 7.58 -5.76 20.29
CA PRO A 148 7.22 -5.79 18.88
C PRO A 148 6.39 -4.57 18.51
N GLU A 149 6.71 -4.00 17.35
CA GLU A 149 5.97 -2.89 16.76
C GLU A 149 5.24 -3.34 15.50
N VAL A 150 4.02 -2.85 15.32
CA VAL A 150 3.24 -3.11 14.11
C VAL A 150 2.40 -1.90 13.75
N VAL A 151 2.15 -1.72 12.46
CA VAL A 151 1.19 -0.76 11.93
C VAL A 151 -0.09 -1.51 11.60
N LEU A 152 -1.20 -1.11 12.21
CA LEU A 152 -2.51 -1.71 11.98
C LEU A 152 -3.49 -0.68 11.43
N ALA A 153 -4.42 -1.12 10.59
CA ALA A 153 -5.58 -0.33 10.22
C ALA A 153 -6.37 0.10 11.48
N ILE A 154 -7.06 1.23 11.41
CA ILE A 154 -7.96 1.64 12.50
C ILE A 154 -9.03 0.57 12.69
N GLY A 155 -9.19 0.08 13.91
CA GLY A 155 -10.15 -0.97 14.26
C GLY A 155 -9.92 -1.51 15.66
N ASP A 156 -10.71 -2.51 16.01
CA ASP A 156 -10.60 -3.25 17.26
C ASP A 156 -9.83 -4.53 17.03
N TYR A 157 -8.96 -4.88 17.97
CA TYR A 157 -8.09 -6.06 17.90
C TYR A 157 -7.94 -6.68 19.28
N THR A 158 -7.70 -7.98 19.31
CA THR A 158 -7.25 -8.70 20.50
C THR A 158 -5.78 -9.02 20.36
N ALA A 159 -4.96 -8.58 21.32
CA ALA A 159 -3.56 -8.96 21.40
C ALA A 159 -3.40 -10.11 22.38
N VAL A 160 -2.88 -11.23 21.91
CA VAL A 160 -2.61 -12.42 22.71
C VAL A 160 -1.10 -12.50 22.95
N ALA A 161 -0.70 -12.55 24.20
CA ALA A 161 0.69 -12.73 24.62
C ALA A 161 0.87 -14.10 25.27
N LYS A 162 1.89 -14.82 24.85
CA LYS A 162 2.30 -16.08 25.47
C LYS A 162 3.76 -15.95 25.94
N HIS A 163 3.95 -16.15 27.25
CA HIS A 163 5.27 -16.16 27.88
C HIS A 163 5.36 -17.37 28.79
N ASP A 164 6.37 -18.21 28.57
CA ASP A 164 6.48 -19.54 29.15
C ASP A 164 5.20 -20.35 28.90
N ASP A 165 4.52 -20.85 29.94
CA ASP A 165 3.28 -21.61 29.84
C ASP A 165 2.01 -20.74 30.10
N GLN A 166 2.17 -19.41 30.22
CA GLN A 166 1.07 -18.49 30.50
C GLN A 166 0.60 -17.79 29.21
N ILE A 167 -0.71 -17.68 29.04
CA ILE A 167 -1.36 -16.95 27.95
C ILE A 167 -2.16 -15.81 28.56
N VAL A 168 -2.01 -14.61 28.01
CA VAL A 168 -2.74 -13.39 28.38
C VAL A 168 -3.42 -12.80 27.14
N GLU A 169 -4.71 -12.46 27.26
CA GLU A 169 -5.52 -11.82 26.22
C GLU A 169 -5.94 -10.41 26.67
#